data_431705e9698b9e6921adfadd48dd405d
#
_entry.id   431705e9698b9e6921adfadd48dd405d
#
_cell.length_a   1.000
_cell.length_b   1.000
_cell.length_c   1.000
_cell.angle_alpha   90.00
_cell.angle_beta   90.00
_cell.angle_gamma   90.00
#
_symmetry.space_group_name_H-M   'P 1'
#
loop_
_entity.id
_entity.type
_entity.pdbx_description
1 polymer ?
#
loop_
_entity_poly.entity_id
_entity_poly.type
_entity_poly.pdbx_seq_one_letter_code
_entity_poly.pdbx_strand_id
1 'polypeptide(L)'
;MSKTRLDHDDRINLQAGIAKGYSLRIISKILNKSRSTIYREIINNSYYKDSRHTCAHCKLNCKNKDHYKNGECQIFIAYECEHWKKFPYTCNRCNESHFCSNRKRYYDCVDAHAKAKRKRKEPRTFKKINDEDLKQIDSIVSDGVKRGQSLHHIYVANNALLSKICSERTIRRYVYHNYLSVKAHELPRYVRYSHKYDY
;
A
#
# COMPACT_ATOMS: atom_id res chain seq x y z
N MET A 1 -22.22 14.62 4.54
CA MET A 1 -20.87 14.46 3.97
C MET A 1 -20.73 13.05 3.44
N SER A 2 -20.50 12.87 2.15
CA SER A 2 -20.32 11.54 1.53
C SER A 2 -19.03 10.91 2.08
N LYS A 3 -19.16 9.80 2.81
CA LYS A 3 -17.99 9.00 3.22
C LYS A 3 -17.28 8.51 1.97
N THR A 4 -16.05 8.93 1.74
CA THR A 4 -15.26 8.57 0.55
C THR A 4 -14.93 7.08 0.47
N ARG A 5 -15.07 6.32 1.56
CA ARG A 5 -14.76 4.90 1.66
C ARG A 5 -16.04 4.07 1.66
N LEU A 6 -15.94 2.83 1.14
CA LEU A 6 -17.01 1.85 1.21
C LEU A 6 -17.08 1.28 2.64
N ASP A 7 -18.29 1.15 3.16
CA ASP A 7 -18.60 0.38 4.36
C ASP A 7 -18.88 -1.09 4.03
N HIS A 8 -19.45 -1.84 4.97
CA HIS A 8 -19.77 -3.25 4.75
C HIS A 8 -20.94 -3.42 3.78
N ASP A 9 -21.98 -2.62 3.96
CA ASP A 9 -23.20 -2.68 3.16
C ASP A 9 -22.95 -2.24 1.72
N ASP A 10 -22.11 -1.21 1.54
CA ASP A 10 -21.61 -0.80 0.22
C ASP A 10 -20.93 -1.98 -0.52
N ARG A 11 -20.15 -2.81 0.19
CA ARG A 11 -19.44 -3.96 -0.39
C ARG A 11 -20.38 -5.10 -0.75
N ILE A 12 -21.40 -5.37 0.08
CA ILE A 12 -22.44 -6.35 -0.22
C ILE A 12 -23.19 -5.91 -1.48
N ASN A 13 -23.61 -4.66 -1.56
CA ASN A 13 -24.30 -4.11 -2.71
C ASN A 13 -23.40 -4.10 -3.97
N LEU A 14 -22.11 -3.84 -3.83
CA LEU A 14 -21.13 -3.94 -4.92
C LEU A 14 -21.08 -5.37 -5.47
N GLN A 15 -20.92 -6.36 -4.60
CA GLN A 15 -20.88 -7.78 -4.99
C GLN A 15 -22.19 -8.22 -5.65
N ALA A 16 -23.33 -7.84 -5.09
CA ALA A 16 -24.63 -8.12 -5.68
C ALA A 16 -24.80 -7.46 -7.06
N GLY A 17 -24.34 -6.21 -7.22
CA GLY A 17 -24.36 -5.52 -8.49
C GLY A 17 -23.47 -6.18 -9.55
N ILE A 18 -22.29 -6.67 -9.16
CA ILE A 18 -21.41 -7.46 -10.05
C ILE A 18 -22.14 -8.75 -10.48
N ALA A 19 -22.73 -9.48 -9.54
CA ALA A 19 -23.45 -10.74 -9.82
C ALA A 19 -24.63 -10.53 -10.77
N LYS A 20 -25.39 -9.45 -10.57
CA LYS A 20 -26.52 -9.06 -11.45
C LYS A 20 -26.09 -8.51 -12.82
N GLY A 21 -24.81 -8.23 -13.00
CA GLY A 21 -24.27 -7.70 -14.25
C GLY A 21 -24.51 -6.22 -14.48
N TYR A 22 -24.70 -5.48 -13.43
CA TYR A 22 -24.82 -4.04 -13.55
C TYR A 22 -23.50 -3.44 -14.04
N SER A 23 -23.59 -2.41 -14.86
CA SER A 23 -22.39 -1.67 -15.28
C SER A 23 -21.78 -0.88 -14.11
N LEU A 24 -20.50 -0.56 -14.21
CA LEU A 24 -19.81 0.30 -13.22
C LEU A 24 -20.54 1.64 -13.01
N ARG A 25 -21.17 2.18 -14.05
CA ARG A 25 -21.97 3.42 -13.98
C ARG A 25 -23.22 3.25 -13.09
N ILE A 26 -23.93 2.13 -13.24
CA ILE A 26 -25.13 1.84 -12.43
C ILE A 26 -24.73 1.64 -10.97
N ILE A 27 -23.73 0.81 -10.70
CA ILE A 27 -23.23 0.56 -9.34
C ILE A 27 -22.75 1.87 -8.68
N SER A 28 -22.06 2.73 -9.43
CA SER A 28 -21.62 4.05 -8.95
C SER A 28 -22.79 4.91 -8.47
N LYS A 29 -23.91 4.88 -9.21
CA LYS A 29 -25.14 5.61 -8.81
C LYS A 29 -25.80 5.00 -7.57
N ILE A 30 -25.94 3.66 -7.53
CA ILE A 30 -26.56 2.94 -6.39
C ILE A 30 -25.80 3.20 -5.09
N LEU A 31 -24.47 3.13 -5.14
CA LEU A 31 -23.61 3.31 -3.96
C LEU A 31 -23.32 4.80 -3.64
N ASN A 32 -23.73 5.72 -4.50
CA ASN A 32 -23.37 7.15 -4.41
C ASN A 32 -21.85 7.34 -4.21
N LYS A 33 -21.05 6.59 -4.97
CA LYS A 33 -19.58 6.62 -4.96
C LYS A 33 -19.03 6.86 -6.36
N SER A 34 -17.86 7.46 -6.45
CA SER A 34 -17.21 7.65 -7.74
C SER A 34 -16.80 6.30 -8.36
N ARG A 35 -16.81 6.21 -9.68
CA ARG A 35 -16.35 5.02 -10.42
C ARG A 35 -14.91 4.65 -10.08
N SER A 36 -14.04 5.65 -9.87
CA SER A 36 -12.65 5.43 -9.47
C SER A 36 -12.54 4.85 -8.05
N THR A 37 -13.44 5.20 -7.13
CA THR A 37 -13.50 4.61 -5.79
C THR A 37 -13.87 3.14 -5.86
N ILE A 38 -14.88 2.77 -6.67
CA ILE A 38 -15.31 1.39 -6.87
C ILE A 38 -14.21 0.58 -7.56
N TYR A 39 -13.59 1.13 -8.60
CA TYR A 39 -12.45 0.51 -9.27
C TYR A 39 -11.33 0.17 -8.28
N ARG A 40 -10.89 1.15 -7.48
CA ARG A 40 -9.84 0.96 -6.47
C ARG A 40 -10.24 -0.07 -5.40
N GLU A 41 -11.51 -0.09 -5.00
CA GLU A 41 -12.03 -1.09 -4.06
C GLU A 41 -11.86 -2.50 -4.62
N ILE A 42 -12.33 -2.74 -5.84
CA ILE A 42 -12.24 -4.06 -6.49
C ILE A 42 -10.78 -4.47 -6.66
N ILE A 43 -9.92 -3.57 -7.20
CA ILE A 43 -8.52 -3.89 -7.47
C ILE A 43 -7.74 -4.20 -6.19
N ASN A 44 -7.91 -3.39 -5.14
CA ASN A 44 -7.13 -3.50 -3.91
C ASN A 44 -7.60 -4.62 -2.97
N ASN A 45 -8.87 -5.03 -3.09
CA ASN A 45 -9.47 -5.96 -2.15
C ASN A 45 -9.86 -7.30 -2.79
N SER A 46 -9.65 -7.49 -4.08
CA SER A 46 -9.74 -8.80 -4.73
C SER A 46 -8.66 -9.77 -4.20
N TYR A 47 -8.94 -11.05 -4.32
CA TYR A 47 -7.99 -12.12 -4.05
C TYR A 47 -7.76 -12.97 -5.30
N TYR A 48 -6.66 -13.70 -5.31
CA TYR A 48 -6.32 -14.59 -6.40
C TYR A 48 -6.48 -16.04 -5.98
N LYS A 49 -7.07 -16.82 -6.87
CA LYS A 49 -7.13 -18.27 -6.75
C LYS A 49 -6.22 -18.87 -7.81
N ASP A 50 -5.19 -19.57 -7.36
CA ASP A 50 -4.25 -20.22 -8.25
C ASP A 50 -4.91 -21.40 -8.95
N SER A 51 -4.45 -21.68 -10.17
CA SER A 51 -4.91 -22.74 -11.04
C SER A 51 -3.70 -23.41 -11.68
N ARG A 52 -3.94 -24.35 -12.61
CA ARG A 52 -2.87 -25.09 -13.29
C ARG A 52 -1.88 -24.19 -14.04
N HIS A 53 -2.36 -23.05 -14.55
CA HIS A 53 -1.57 -22.08 -15.32
C HIS A 53 -1.50 -20.74 -14.58
N THR A 54 -0.57 -20.65 -13.66
CA THR A 54 -0.38 -19.41 -12.89
C THR A 54 0.72 -18.53 -13.51
N CYS A 55 1.63 -19.15 -14.26
CA CYS A 55 2.72 -18.45 -14.94
C CYS A 55 2.43 -18.28 -16.44
N ALA A 56 2.59 -17.06 -16.95
CA ALA A 56 2.41 -16.74 -18.35
C ALA A 56 3.55 -17.28 -19.24
N HIS A 57 4.75 -17.47 -18.68
CA HIS A 57 5.92 -17.92 -19.43
C HIS A 57 5.87 -19.43 -19.76
N CYS A 58 5.60 -20.27 -18.76
CA CYS A 58 5.77 -21.72 -18.89
C CYS A 58 4.50 -22.47 -19.30
N LYS A 59 3.35 -21.80 -19.25
CA LYS A 59 2.04 -22.43 -19.54
C LYS A 59 1.89 -23.81 -18.86
N LEU A 60 1.57 -24.88 -19.66
CA LEU A 60 1.32 -26.23 -19.17
C LEU A 60 2.57 -27.00 -18.73
N ASN A 61 3.73 -26.70 -19.31
CA ASN A 61 4.94 -27.52 -19.22
C ASN A 61 6.01 -26.92 -18.30
N CYS A 62 5.59 -26.32 -17.19
CA CYS A 62 6.55 -25.81 -16.23
C CYS A 62 7.27 -26.97 -15.52
N LYS A 63 8.56 -27.13 -15.79
CA LYS A 63 9.42 -28.09 -15.10
C LYS A 63 9.69 -27.72 -13.63
N ASN A 64 9.48 -26.45 -13.27
CA ASN A 64 9.80 -25.90 -11.96
C ASN A 64 8.52 -25.57 -11.13
N LYS A 65 7.49 -26.42 -11.21
CA LYS A 65 6.21 -26.20 -10.51
C LYS A 65 6.35 -26.02 -9.00
N ASP A 66 7.29 -26.73 -8.40
CA ASP A 66 7.53 -26.70 -6.95
C ASP A 66 8.32 -25.44 -6.56
N HIS A 67 9.26 -24.99 -7.38
CA HIS A 67 10.00 -23.73 -7.17
C HIS A 67 9.09 -22.48 -7.23
N TYR A 68 8.01 -22.51 -8.02
CA TYR A 68 7.03 -21.44 -8.05
C TYR A 68 6.31 -21.27 -6.70
N LYS A 69 5.90 -22.40 -6.08
CA LYS A 69 5.20 -22.36 -4.77
C LYS A 69 6.05 -21.74 -3.67
N ASN A 70 7.37 -21.89 -3.79
CA ASN A 70 8.35 -21.38 -2.83
C ASN A 70 8.87 -19.97 -3.19
N GLY A 71 8.41 -19.36 -4.27
CA GLY A 71 8.89 -18.03 -4.72
C GLY A 71 10.28 -18.06 -5.38
N GLU A 72 10.82 -19.22 -5.69
CA GLU A 72 12.19 -19.42 -6.17
C GLU A 72 12.34 -19.37 -7.70
N CYS A 73 11.24 -19.24 -8.45
CA CYS A 73 11.30 -19.21 -9.91
C CYS A 73 11.72 -17.83 -10.43
N GLN A 74 12.95 -17.70 -10.90
CA GLN A 74 13.52 -16.45 -11.42
C GLN A 74 12.84 -15.93 -12.70
N ILE A 75 12.19 -16.81 -13.47
CA ILE A 75 11.50 -16.47 -14.73
C ILE A 75 9.98 -16.47 -14.60
N PHE A 76 9.49 -16.39 -13.36
CA PHE A 76 8.06 -16.36 -13.10
C PHE A 76 7.43 -15.05 -13.58
N ILE A 77 6.47 -15.17 -14.53
CA ILE A 77 5.63 -14.06 -14.97
C ILE A 77 4.18 -14.41 -14.58
N ALA A 78 3.60 -13.63 -13.68
CA ALA A 78 2.22 -13.84 -13.26
C ALA A 78 1.27 -13.72 -14.48
N TYR A 79 0.38 -14.70 -14.65
CA TYR A 79 -0.62 -14.63 -15.71
C TYR A 79 -1.63 -13.49 -15.40
N GLU A 80 -1.82 -12.63 -16.38
CA GLU A 80 -2.85 -11.59 -16.36
C GLU A 80 -3.90 -11.86 -17.45
N CYS A 81 -5.15 -12.00 -17.03
CA CYS A 81 -6.25 -12.24 -17.96
C CYS A 81 -6.71 -10.92 -18.60
N GLU A 82 -6.92 -10.91 -19.92
CA GLU A 82 -7.43 -9.74 -20.65
C GLU A 82 -8.79 -9.26 -20.13
N HIS A 83 -9.64 -10.17 -19.62
CA HIS A 83 -10.92 -9.81 -19.00
C HIS A 83 -10.77 -8.93 -17.75
N TRP A 84 -9.60 -8.94 -17.08
CA TRP A 84 -9.35 -8.07 -15.92
C TRP A 84 -9.11 -6.61 -16.28
N LYS A 85 -8.90 -6.30 -17.56
CA LYS A 85 -8.78 -4.93 -18.06
C LYS A 85 -10.13 -4.22 -18.18
N LYS A 86 -11.22 -5.00 -18.23
CA LYS A 86 -12.60 -4.50 -18.34
C LYS A 86 -13.38 -4.80 -17.05
N PHE A 87 -14.39 -3.97 -16.76
CA PHE A 87 -15.31 -4.24 -15.65
C PHE A 87 -16.00 -5.60 -15.83
N PRO A 88 -16.12 -6.44 -14.78
CA PRO A 88 -15.89 -6.17 -13.34
C PRO A 88 -14.44 -6.32 -12.85
N TYR A 89 -13.45 -6.42 -13.71
CA TYR A 89 -12.01 -6.57 -13.39
C TYR A 89 -11.67 -7.87 -12.63
N THR A 90 -12.61 -8.78 -12.55
CA THR A 90 -12.56 -10.04 -11.80
C THR A 90 -13.24 -11.17 -12.56
N CYS A 91 -13.07 -12.40 -12.10
CA CYS A 91 -13.70 -13.58 -12.68
C CYS A 91 -15.09 -13.88 -12.12
N ASN A 92 -15.66 -13.04 -11.24
CA ASN A 92 -16.96 -13.28 -10.61
C ASN A 92 -18.11 -13.52 -11.59
N ARG A 93 -17.98 -13.03 -12.82
CA ARG A 93 -18.99 -13.15 -13.87
C ARG A 93 -18.40 -13.63 -15.19
N CYS A 94 -17.28 -14.31 -15.14
CA CYS A 94 -16.68 -14.88 -16.34
C CYS A 94 -17.39 -16.18 -16.71
N ASN A 95 -18.01 -16.25 -17.89
CA ASN A 95 -18.71 -17.43 -18.37
C ASN A 95 -17.76 -18.62 -18.57
N GLU A 96 -16.50 -18.35 -18.86
CA GLU A 96 -15.45 -19.37 -19.06
C GLU A 96 -14.78 -19.80 -17.75
N SER A 97 -15.21 -19.27 -16.59
CA SER A 97 -14.53 -19.49 -15.32
C SER A 97 -14.42 -20.97 -14.94
N HIS A 98 -15.39 -21.81 -15.32
CA HIS A 98 -15.39 -23.25 -15.02
C HIS A 98 -14.32 -24.01 -15.79
N PHE A 99 -14.10 -23.66 -17.06
CA PHE A 99 -13.13 -24.33 -17.95
C PHE A 99 -11.77 -23.64 -17.96
N CYS A 100 -11.68 -22.43 -17.40
CA CYS A 100 -10.45 -21.64 -17.40
C CYS A 100 -9.42 -22.26 -16.45
N SER A 101 -8.28 -22.63 -16.99
CA SER A 101 -7.15 -23.18 -16.25
C SER A 101 -6.15 -22.12 -15.78
N ASN A 102 -6.39 -20.85 -16.10
CA ASN A 102 -5.53 -19.75 -15.72
C ASN A 102 -5.81 -19.27 -14.28
N ARG A 103 -4.87 -18.53 -13.70
CA ARG A 103 -5.06 -17.85 -12.42
C ARG A 103 -6.31 -17.00 -12.45
N LYS A 104 -7.14 -17.09 -11.42
CA LYS A 104 -8.43 -16.41 -11.31
C LYS A 104 -8.36 -15.30 -10.28
N ARG A 105 -9.12 -14.24 -10.52
CA ARG A 105 -9.23 -13.10 -9.61
C ARG A 105 -10.69 -12.94 -9.20
N TYR A 106 -10.95 -12.96 -7.90
CA TYR A 106 -12.30 -12.84 -7.36
C TYR A 106 -12.42 -11.66 -6.41
N TYR A 107 -13.60 -11.09 -6.37
CA TYR A 107 -14.02 -10.13 -5.36
C TYR A 107 -15.07 -10.77 -4.46
N ASP A 108 -14.83 -10.76 -3.17
CA ASP A 108 -15.76 -11.17 -2.12
C ASP A 108 -15.91 -10.05 -1.09
N CYS A 109 -17.16 -9.74 -0.69
CA CYS A 109 -17.45 -8.61 0.19
C CYS A 109 -16.93 -8.82 1.62
N VAL A 110 -16.96 -10.07 2.11
CA VAL A 110 -16.52 -10.42 3.47
C VAL A 110 -14.99 -10.29 3.55
N ASP A 111 -14.28 -10.92 2.61
CA ASP A 111 -12.82 -10.85 2.51
C ASP A 111 -12.35 -9.40 2.30
N ALA A 112 -13.03 -8.66 1.42
CA ALA A 112 -12.74 -7.26 1.17
C ALA A 112 -12.93 -6.40 2.43
N HIS A 113 -13.97 -6.66 3.21
CA HIS A 113 -14.22 -5.96 4.47
C HIS A 113 -13.15 -6.30 5.52
N ALA A 114 -12.83 -7.57 5.70
CA ALA A 114 -11.79 -8.03 6.62
C ALA A 114 -10.42 -7.43 6.26
N LYS A 115 -10.05 -7.46 4.97
CA LYS A 115 -8.81 -6.88 4.46
C LYS A 115 -8.74 -5.37 4.68
N ALA A 116 -9.84 -4.65 4.44
CA ALA A 116 -9.92 -3.21 4.67
C ALA A 116 -9.84 -2.87 6.17
N LYS A 117 -10.47 -3.68 7.05
CA LYS A 117 -10.40 -3.54 8.52
C LYS A 117 -8.99 -3.78 9.03
N ARG A 118 -8.28 -4.82 8.52
CA ARG A 118 -6.90 -5.12 8.86
C ARG A 118 -5.98 -3.96 8.49
N LYS A 119 -6.05 -3.46 7.25
CA LYS A 119 -5.26 -2.31 6.78
C LYS A 119 -5.48 -1.02 7.60
N ARG A 120 -6.64 -0.87 8.26
CA ARG A 120 -6.89 0.27 9.17
C ARG A 120 -6.22 0.08 10.53
N LYS A 121 -6.14 -1.17 11.01
CA LYS A 121 -5.54 -1.50 12.30
C LYS A 121 -4.01 -1.58 12.23
N GLU A 122 -3.47 -1.96 11.06
CA GLU A 122 -2.03 -1.99 10.85
C GLU A 122 -1.51 -0.54 10.91
N PRO A 123 -0.59 -0.23 11.84
CA PRO A 123 0.04 1.08 11.85
C PRO A 123 0.69 1.29 10.49
N ARG A 124 0.54 2.49 9.92
CA ARG A 124 1.24 2.85 8.69
C ARG A 124 2.72 2.79 8.98
N THR A 125 3.34 1.67 8.62
CA THR A 125 4.79 1.55 8.67
C THR A 125 5.34 2.66 7.78
N PHE A 126 6.11 3.54 8.37
CA PHE A 126 6.93 4.48 7.62
C PHE A 126 7.71 3.69 6.59
N LYS A 127 7.79 4.22 5.36
CA LYS A 127 8.74 3.68 4.39
C LYS A 127 10.09 3.70 5.09
N LYS A 128 10.56 2.55 5.54
CA LYS A 128 11.85 2.44 6.20
C LYS A 128 12.89 2.81 5.14
N ILE A 129 13.61 3.87 5.41
CA ILE A 129 14.92 4.10 4.81
C ILE A 129 15.74 2.87 5.18
N ASN A 130 16.58 2.38 4.29
CA ASN A 130 17.43 1.24 4.60
C ASN A 130 18.34 1.57 5.79
N ASP A 131 18.84 0.56 6.46
CA ASP A 131 19.61 0.75 7.71
C ASP A 131 20.95 1.47 7.46
N GLU A 132 21.52 1.38 6.27
CA GLU A 132 22.74 2.06 5.86
C GLU A 132 22.50 3.56 5.69
N ASP A 133 21.46 3.94 4.95
CA ASP A 133 21.05 5.34 4.79
C ASP A 133 20.66 5.97 6.12
N LEU A 134 20.01 5.18 7.02
CA LEU A 134 19.63 5.65 8.35
C LEU A 134 20.88 5.96 9.20
N LYS A 135 21.90 5.10 9.18
CA LYS A 135 23.18 5.35 9.86
C LYS A 135 23.91 6.58 9.31
N GLN A 136 23.87 6.76 7.98
CA GLN A 136 24.46 7.93 7.33
C GLN A 136 23.75 9.22 7.75
N ILE A 137 22.42 9.23 7.77
CA ILE A 137 21.65 10.37 8.28
C ILE A 137 21.98 10.64 9.73
N ASP A 138 22.02 9.60 10.56
CA ASP A 138 22.27 9.73 12.00
C ASP A 138 23.66 10.35 12.29
N SER A 139 24.71 9.89 11.60
CA SER A 139 26.04 10.48 11.72
C SER A 139 26.04 11.98 11.37
N ILE A 140 25.48 12.34 10.19
CA ILE A 140 25.46 13.74 9.72
C ILE A 140 24.66 14.63 10.69
N VAL A 141 23.50 14.16 11.15
CA VAL A 141 22.61 14.92 12.05
C VAL A 141 23.25 15.07 13.44
N SER A 142 23.82 14.00 13.99
CA SER A 142 24.46 14.01 15.30
C SER A 142 25.64 14.98 15.34
N ASP A 143 26.50 14.95 14.32
CA ASP A 143 27.66 15.84 14.23
C ASP A 143 27.24 17.31 14.07
N GLY A 144 26.17 17.55 13.29
CA GLY A 144 25.65 18.90 13.15
C GLY A 144 25.02 19.46 14.43
N VAL A 145 24.24 18.64 15.14
CA VAL A 145 23.62 19.05 16.41
C VAL A 145 24.65 19.28 17.50
N LYS A 146 25.69 18.45 17.62
CA LYS A 146 26.82 18.69 18.52
C LYS A 146 27.52 20.03 18.28
N ARG A 147 27.57 20.49 17.01
CA ARG A 147 28.09 21.82 16.64
C ARG A 147 27.08 22.95 16.83
N GLY A 148 25.89 22.68 17.43
CA GLY A 148 24.85 23.66 17.65
C GLY A 148 24.07 24.07 16.41
N GLN A 149 24.13 23.32 15.33
CA GLN A 149 23.42 23.61 14.09
C GLN A 149 21.96 23.19 14.15
N SER A 150 21.07 23.99 13.55
CA SER A 150 19.66 23.59 13.39
C SER A 150 19.51 22.50 12.33
N LEU A 151 18.43 21.68 12.41
CA LEU A 151 18.16 20.65 11.41
C LEU A 151 18.08 21.20 9.99
N HIS A 152 17.54 22.42 9.81
CA HIS A 152 17.50 23.08 8.53
C HIS A 152 18.91 23.38 7.99
N HIS A 153 19.77 23.93 8.83
CA HIS A 153 21.14 24.24 8.46
C HIS A 153 21.93 22.96 8.08
N ILE A 154 21.79 21.90 8.88
CA ILE A 154 22.40 20.60 8.60
C ILE A 154 21.92 20.06 7.26
N TYR A 155 20.59 20.13 6.99
CA TYR A 155 20.00 19.65 5.75
C TYR A 155 20.51 20.43 4.52
N VAL A 156 20.55 21.76 4.59
CA VAL A 156 21.01 22.62 3.49
C VAL A 156 22.50 22.40 3.23
N ALA A 157 23.32 22.36 4.29
CA ALA A 157 24.77 22.14 4.16
C ALA A 157 25.11 20.77 3.54
N ASN A 158 24.28 19.76 3.76
CA ASN A 158 24.49 18.39 3.23
C ASN A 158 23.45 18.00 2.16
N ASN A 159 22.86 18.98 1.48
CA ASN A 159 21.76 18.75 0.54
C ASN A 159 22.10 17.75 -0.57
N ALA A 160 23.32 17.76 -1.10
CA ALA A 160 23.76 16.87 -2.16
C ALA A 160 23.64 15.37 -1.80
N LEU A 161 23.75 15.03 -0.52
CA LEU A 161 23.62 13.67 0.01
C LEU A 161 22.21 13.41 0.55
N LEU A 162 21.74 14.27 1.44
CA LEU A 162 20.49 14.04 2.17
C LEU A 162 19.25 14.11 1.27
N SER A 163 19.22 14.97 0.24
CA SER A 163 18.08 15.06 -0.68
C SER A 163 17.86 13.80 -1.51
N LYS A 164 18.90 13.01 -1.74
CA LYS A 164 18.80 11.71 -2.44
C LYS A 164 18.13 10.65 -1.57
N ILE A 165 18.29 10.74 -0.25
CA ILE A 165 17.78 9.76 0.71
C ILE A 165 16.39 10.16 1.19
N CYS A 166 16.22 11.38 1.70
CA CYS A 166 14.94 11.83 2.24
C CYS A 166 14.82 13.36 2.34
N SER A 167 13.61 13.86 2.61
CA SER A 167 13.36 15.29 2.84
C SER A 167 13.71 15.71 4.28
N GLU A 168 13.97 17.00 4.49
CA GLU A 168 14.17 17.61 5.82
C GLU A 168 13.03 17.24 6.78
N ARG A 169 11.77 17.28 6.30
CA ARG A 169 10.59 16.90 7.10
C ARG A 169 10.69 15.46 7.59
N THR A 170 11.26 14.56 6.81
CA THR A 170 11.44 13.16 7.20
C THR A 170 12.50 13.04 8.30
N ILE A 171 13.64 13.76 8.17
CA ILE A 171 14.68 13.78 9.19
C ILE A 171 14.11 14.33 10.50
N ARG A 172 13.37 15.43 10.44
CA ARG A 172 12.69 16.00 11.62
C ARG A 172 11.80 14.96 12.33
N ARG A 173 11.00 14.21 11.56
CA ARG A 173 10.16 13.15 12.10
C ARG A 173 10.99 12.03 12.74
N TYR A 174 12.11 11.67 12.17
CA TYR A 174 12.98 10.64 12.73
C TYR A 174 13.58 11.05 14.08
N VAL A 175 13.99 12.31 14.23
CA VAL A 175 14.41 12.84 15.53
C VAL A 175 13.27 12.79 16.56
N TYR A 176 12.06 13.27 16.20
CA TYR A 176 10.91 13.27 17.12
C TYR A 176 10.41 11.87 17.49
N HIS A 177 10.59 10.88 16.63
CA HIS A 177 10.20 9.49 16.90
C HIS A 177 11.34 8.62 17.43
N ASN A 178 12.46 9.22 17.80
CA ASN A 178 13.65 8.52 18.33
C ASN A 178 14.22 7.43 17.41
N TYR A 179 14.15 7.63 16.09
CA TYR A 179 14.82 6.75 15.13
C TYR A 179 16.29 7.10 14.92
N LEU A 180 16.70 8.31 15.33
CA LEU A 180 18.09 8.77 15.33
C LEU A 180 18.61 8.82 16.77
N SER A 181 19.94 8.86 16.91
CA SER A 181 20.59 8.97 18.21
C SER A 181 20.31 10.32 18.88
N VAL A 182 20.17 11.39 18.09
CA VAL A 182 19.82 12.73 18.56
C VAL A 182 18.34 12.78 18.97
N LYS A 183 18.08 13.37 20.11
CA LYS A 183 16.73 13.57 20.63
C LYS A 183 16.22 14.99 20.42
N ALA A 184 14.89 15.13 20.37
CA ALA A 184 14.25 16.41 20.08
C ALA A 184 14.69 17.56 21.02
N HIS A 185 14.93 17.25 22.31
CA HIS A 185 15.34 18.26 23.31
C HIS A 185 16.79 18.75 23.14
N GLU A 186 17.63 18.04 22.36
CA GLU A 186 19.01 18.41 22.05
C GLU A 186 19.08 19.40 20.87
N LEU A 187 17.97 19.59 20.16
CA LEU A 187 17.92 20.51 19.04
C LEU A 187 18.02 21.96 19.48
N PRO A 188 18.86 22.79 18.82
CA PRO A 188 18.85 24.23 19.03
C PRO A 188 17.45 24.81 18.79
N ARG A 189 17.02 25.73 19.66
CA ARG A 189 15.68 26.38 19.62
C ARG A 189 14.50 25.40 19.84
N TYR A 190 14.71 24.34 20.60
CA TYR A 190 13.60 23.52 21.05
C TYR A 190 12.69 24.33 21.98
N VAL A 191 11.47 24.60 21.55
CA VAL A 191 10.47 25.30 22.37
C VAL A 191 9.73 24.24 23.17
N ARG A 192 9.85 24.24 24.50
CA ARG A 192 9.00 23.45 25.37
C ARG A 192 7.64 24.13 25.43
N TYR A 193 6.61 23.53 24.88
CA TYR A 193 5.24 23.95 25.17
C TYR A 193 4.92 23.51 26.59
N SER A 194 4.70 24.48 27.50
CA SER A 194 4.05 24.18 28.77
C SER A 194 2.63 23.73 28.43
N HIS A 195 2.20 22.58 28.95
CA HIS A 195 0.79 22.26 28.95
C HIS A 195 0.05 23.39 29.65
N LYS A 196 -0.86 24.05 28.96
CA LYS A 196 -1.84 24.91 29.63
C LYS A 196 -2.64 23.99 30.52
N TYR A 197 -2.50 24.16 31.83
CA TYR A 197 -3.44 23.57 32.77
C TYR A 197 -4.77 24.27 32.52
N ASP A 198 -5.76 23.54 32.01
CA ASP A 198 -7.15 23.96 32.03
C ASP A 198 -7.58 23.97 33.50
N TYR A 199 -7.91 25.19 34.00
CA TYR A 199 -8.52 25.39 35.30
C TYR A 199 -10.02 25.10 35.20
#